data_a3551774ed10131f2d2ff1732add1cbd
#
_entry.id   a3551774ed10131f2d2ff1732add1cbd
#
_cell.length_a   1.000
_cell.length_b   1.000
_cell.length_c   1.000
_cell.angle_alpha   90.00
_cell.angle_beta   90.00
_cell.angle_gamma   90.00
#
_symmetry.space_group_name_H-M   'P 1'
#
loop_
_entity.id
_entity.type
_entity.pdbx_description
1 polymer ?
#
loop_
_entity_poly.entity_id
_entity_poly.type
_entity_poly.pdbx_seq_one_letter_code
_entity_poly.pdbx_strand_id
1 'polypeptide(L)'
;MAEHAQVLIVGGGIIGTSVAWALAARGVTGIEVVDLDLAGVYASSELNAGGVRATWWQPVNIDACKATLDFFRVRGSEFGFRERGYLWLYADPGLWERALEKRALQNARGLGVEP
;
A
#
# COMPACT_ATOMS: atom_id res chain seq x y z
N MET A 1 11.50 -13.80 -28.39
CA MET A 1 11.61 -13.81 -26.92
C MET A 1 13.01 -13.33 -26.58
N ALA A 2 13.18 -12.38 -25.67
CA ALA A 2 14.52 -12.01 -25.24
C ALA A 2 15.17 -13.21 -24.55
N GLU A 3 16.38 -13.56 -24.93
CA GLU A 3 17.10 -14.69 -24.32
C GLU A 3 17.50 -14.42 -22.85
N HIS A 4 17.44 -13.17 -22.42
CA HIS A 4 17.80 -12.76 -21.06
C HIS A 4 16.94 -11.58 -20.60
N ALA A 5 16.29 -11.74 -19.46
CA ALA A 5 15.66 -10.62 -18.74
C ALA A 5 16.75 -9.79 -18.05
N GLN A 6 16.66 -8.46 -18.11
CA GLN A 6 17.50 -7.56 -17.29
C GLN A 6 17.04 -7.59 -15.83
N VAL A 7 15.74 -7.72 -15.61
CA VAL A 7 15.11 -7.82 -14.28
C VAL A 7 14.07 -8.93 -14.31
N LEU A 8 14.21 -9.89 -13.45
CA LEU A 8 13.21 -10.94 -13.23
C LEU A 8 12.52 -10.69 -11.89
N ILE A 9 11.20 -10.56 -11.92
CA ILE A 9 10.35 -10.40 -10.74
C ILE A 9 9.59 -11.70 -10.52
N VAL A 10 9.78 -12.32 -9.37
CA VAL A 10 9.06 -13.52 -8.97
C VAL A 10 7.88 -13.12 -8.09
N GLY A 11 6.67 -13.36 -8.58
CA GLY A 11 5.41 -12.97 -7.95
C GLY A 11 4.72 -11.84 -8.72
N GLY A 12 3.57 -12.14 -9.33
CA GLY A 12 2.73 -11.22 -10.10
C GLY A 12 1.62 -10.56 -9.28
N GLY A 13 1.66 -10.63 -7.95
CA GLY A 13 0.74 -9.91 -7.06
C GLY A 13 0.99 -8.40 -7.07
N ILE A 14 0.27 -7.64 -6.21
CA ILE A 14 0.34 -6.17 -6.20
C ILE A 14 1.75 -5.63 -6.00
N ILE A 15 2.58 -6.28 -5.21
CA ILE A 15 3.95 -5.82 -4.97
C ILE A 15 4.79 -6.01 -6.23
N GLY A 16 4.81 -7.21 -6.81
CA GLY A 16 5.62 -7.48 -8.00
C GLY A 16 5.20 -6.64 -9.21
N THR A 17 3.91 -6.51 -9.45
CA THR A 17 3.39 -5.66 -10.53
C THR A 17 3.67 -4.18 -10.30
N SER A 18 3.60 -3.69 -9.04
CA SER A 18 3.97 -2.32 -8.70
C SER A 18 5.45 -2.05 -8.91
N VAL A 19 6.33 -3.00 -8.58
CA VAL A 19 7.77 -2.90 -8.85
C VAL A 19 8.03 -2.88 -10.35
N ALA A 20 7.41 -3.77 -11.11
CA ALA A 20 7.53 -3.79 -12.58
C ALA A 20 7.11 -2.45 -13.20
N TRP A 21 5.95 -1.94 -12.78
CA TRP A 21 5.44 -0.65 -13.23
C TRP A 21 6.39 0.50 -12.89
N ALA A 22 6.89 0.55 -11.66
CA ALA A 22 7.79 1.60 -11.20
C ALA A 22 9.14 1.60 -11.91
N LEU A 23 9.65 0.42 -12.25
CA LEU A 23 10.88 0.26 -13.05
C LEU A 23 10.66 0.69 -14.50
N ALA A 24 9.57 0.24 -15.12
CA ALA A 24 9.19 0.63 -16.48
C ALA A 24 9.00 2.15 -16.60
N ALA A 25 8.33 2.78 -15.62
CA ALA A 25 8.16 4.22 -15.55
C ALA A 25 9.49 5.00 -15.45
N ARG A 26 10.56 4.34 -15.02
CA ARG A 26 11.94 4.88 -14.97
C ARG A 26 12.78 4.52 -16.20
N GLY A 27 12.18 3.92 -17.22
CA GLY A 27 12.86 3.57 -18.46
C GLY A 27 13.64 2.25 -18.42
N VAL A 28 13.48 1.44 -17.37
CA VAL A 28 14.08 0.10 -17.34
C VAL A 28 13.33 -0.80 -18.34
N THR A 29 14.09 -1.49 -19.18
CA THR A 29 13.58 -2.43 -20.18
C THR A 29 13.93 -3.86 -19.81
N GLY A 30 13.40 -4.85 -20.54
CA GLY A 30 13.71 -6.26 -20.30
C GLY A 30 13.24 -6.75 -18.92
N ILE A 31 12.10 -6.23 -18.45
CA ILE A 31 11.47 -6.66 -17.19
C ILE A 31 10.56 -7.85 -17.48
N GLU A 32 10.79 -8.95 -16.80
CA GLU A 32 9.92 -10.12 -16.82
C GLU A 32 9.30 -10.37 -15.44
N VAL A 33 8.00 -10.67 -15.42
CA VAL A 33 7.28 -11.05 -14.20
C VAL A 33 6.82 -12.49 -14.36
N VAL A 34 7.15 -13.34 -13.43
CA VAL A 34 6.74 -14.74 -13.39
C VAL A 34 5.91 -15.02 -12.15
N ASP A 35 4.84 -15.78 -12.31
CA ASP A 35 3.96 -16.22 -11.22
C ASP A 35 3.42 -17.61 -11.54
N LEU A 36 2.97 -18.32 -10.52
CA LEU A 36 2.27 -19.60 -10.66
C LEU A 36 0.89 -19.40 -11.31
N ASP A 37 0.27 -18.27 -11.04
CA ASP A 37 -1.06 -17.91 -11.54
C ASP A 37 -1.13 -16.41 -11.82
N LEU A 38 -0.88 -16.02 -13.06
CA LEU A 38 -0.99 -14.63 -13.51
C LEU A 38 -2.44 -14.11 -13.50
N ALA A 39 -3.44 -14.97 -13.42
CA ALA A 39 -4.84 -14.58 -13.23
C ALA A 39 -5.12 -14.08 -11.80
N GLY A 40 -4.20 -14.37 -10.85
CA GLY A 40 -4.23 -13.79 -9.51
C GLY A 40 -5.24 -14.42 -8.55
N VAL A 41 -5.92 -15.52 -8.91
CA VAL A 41 -7.02 -16.10 -8.12
C VAL A 41 -6.60 -16.49 -6.69
N TYR A 42 -5.34 -16.86 -6.49
CA TYR A 42 -4.80 -17.27 -5.19
C TYR A 42 -3.84 -16.25 -4.57
N ALA A 43 -3.61 -15.12 -5.22
CA ALA A 43 -2.73 -14.11 -4.69
C ALA A 43 -3.34 -13.45 -3.44
N SER A 44 -2.51 -13.14 -2.45
CA SER A 44 -2.94 -12.37 -1.27
C SER A 44 -3.56 -11.02 -1.65
N SER A 45 -3.17 -10.46 -2.79
CA SER A 45 -3.74 -9.24 -3.35
C SER A 45 -5.21 -9.40 -3.73
N GLU A 46 -5.63 -10.56 -4.23
CA GLU A 46 -7.02 -10.84 -4.59
C GLU A 46 -7.87 -11.24 -3.37
N LEU A 47 -7.25 -11.92 -2.41
CA LEU A 47 -7.94 -12.46 -1.25
C LEU A 47 -8.07 -11.47 -0.09
N ASN A 48 -7.52 -10.24 -0.21
CA ASN A 48 -7.60 -9.25 0.84
C ASN A 48 -8.90 -8.41 0.77
N ALA A 49 -9.19 -7.69 1.85
CA ALA A 49 -10.36 -6.82 1.95
C ALA A 49 -10.22 -5.47 1.21
N GLY A 50 -9.11 -5.21 0.52
CA GLY A 50 -8.86 -3.98 -0.23
C GLY A 50 -8.67 -2.72 0.62
N GLY A 51 -8.40 -2.87 1.92
CA GLY A 51 -8.24 -1.72 2.81
C GLY A 51 -6.85 -1.08 2.69
N VAL A 52 -6.82 0.25 2.50
CA VAL A 52 -5.59 1.05 2.47
C VAL A 52 -5.62 2.08 3.59
N ARG A 53 -4.57 2.14 4.42
CA ARG A 53 -4.50 3.06 5.55
C ARG A 53 -3.09 3.57 5.79
N ALA A 54 -2.95 4.75 6.40
CA ALA A 54 -1.68 5.32 6.85
C ALA A 54 -1.57 5.46 8.38
N THR A 55 -2.58 5.07 9.14
CA THR A 55 -2.61 5.17 10.62
C THR A 55 -1.75 4.09 11.28
N TRP A 56 -0.44 4.14 11.01
CA TRP A 56 0.57 3.25 11.60
C TRP A 56 1.23 3.88 12.81
N TRP A 57 2.10 3.12 13.46
CA TRP A 57 2.83 3.51 14.66
C TRP A 57 4.30 3.83 14.38
N GLN A 58 4.83 3.36 13.28
CA GLN A 58 6.19 3.63 12.84
C GLN A 58 6.20 4.76 11.80
N PRO A 59 7.06 5.77 11.98
CA PRO A 59 7.18 6.90 11.06
C PRO A 59 7.33 6.49 9.60
N VAL A 60 8.23 5.55 9.32
CA VAL A 60 8.50 5.09 7.95
C VAL A 60 7.26 4.46 7.30
N ASN A 61 6.44 3.72 8.07
CA ASN A 61 5.21 3.13 7.54
C ASN A 61 4.15 4.20 7.26
N ILE A 62 4.06 5.22 8.11
CA ILE A 62 3.18 6.37 7.89
C ILE A 62 3.55 7.05 6.56
N ASP A 63 4.82 7.37 6.38
CA ASP A 63 5.29 8.09 5.20
C ASP A 63 5.10 7.27 3.90
N ALA A 64 5.44 5.99 3.92
CA ALA A 64 5.23 5.08 2.79
C ALA A 64 3.74 4.92 2.43
N CYS A 65 2.88 4.77 3.45
CA CYS A 65 1.44 4.63 3.21
C CYS A 65 0.79 5.95 2.79
N LYS A 66 1.27 7.10 3.26
CA LYS A 66 0.83 8.41 2.74
C LYS A 66 1.14 8.54 1.25
N ALA A 67 2.36 8.24 0.82
CA ALA A 67 2.71 8.29 -0.59
C ALA A 67 1.81 7.36 -1.43
N THR A 68 1.43 6.19 -0.89
CA THR A 68 0.48 5.29 -1.52
C THR A 68 -0.93 5.89 -1.59
N LEU A 69 -1.42 6.52 -0.50
CA LEU A 69 -2.71 7.18 -0.50
C LEU A 69 -2.76 8.35 -1.49
N ASP A 70 -1.69 9.13 -1.59
CA ASP A 70 -1.62 10.23 -2.56
C ASP A 70 -1.66 9.72 -4.00
N PHE A 71 -1.00 8.60 -4.30
CA PHE A 71 -1.13 7.91 -5.57
C PHE A 71 -2.59 7.47 -5.85
N PHE A 72 -3.27 6.88 -4.87
CA PHE A 72 -4.67 6.48 -5.01
C PHE A 72 -5.63 7.67 -5.11
N ARG A 73 -5.34 8.80 -4.45
CA ARG A 73 -6.15 10.03 -4.60
C ARG A 73 -6.11 10.57 -6.02
N VAL A 74 -4.95 10.51 -6.67
CA VAL A 74 -4.77 10.97 -8.05
C VAL A 74 -5.39 10.00 -9.06
N ARG A 75 -5.23 8.70 -8.85
CA ARG A 75 -5.60 7.65 -9.82
C ARG A 75 -6.73 6.75 -9.34
N GLY A 76 -7.39 7.08 -8.25
CA GLY A 76 -8.33 6.19 -7.57
C GLY A 76 -9.53 5.78 -8.41
N SER A 77 -9.96 6.60 -9.37
CA SER A 77 -11.03 6.24 -10.31
C SER A 77 -10.69 5.00 -11.15
N GLU A 78 -9.40 4.77 -11.46
CA GLU A 78 -8.93 3.62 -12.22
C GLU A 78 -9.03 2.32 -11.40
N PHE A 79 -9.00 2.41 -10.08
CA PHE A 79 -8.95 1.29 -9.14
C PHE A 79 -10.24 1.14 -8.31
N GLY A 80 -11.24 1.99 -8.53
CA GLY A 80 -12.43 2.01 -7.68
C GLY A 80 -12.17 2.46 -6.24
N PHE A 81 -11.05 3.16 -5.98
CA PHE A 81 -10.69 3.64 -4.64
C PHE A 81 -11.72 4.63 -4.11
N ARG A 82 -12.10 4.45 -2.85
CA ARG A 82 -13.02 5.34 -2.13
C ARG A 82 -12.43 5.68 -0.77
N GLU A 83 -12.09 6.94 -0.56
CA GLU A 83 -11.59 7.40 0.73
C GLU A 83 -12.78 7.56 1.69
N ARG A 84 -12.86 6.68 2.70
CA ARG A 84 -13.92 6.64 3.70
C ARG A 84 -13.41 6.81 5.12
N GLY A 85 -12.09 6.77 5.31
CA GLY A 85 -11.45 6.82 6.61
C GLY A 85 -11.51 5.48 7.35
N TYR A 86 -11.03 5.50 8.59
CA TYR A 86 -11.04 4.37 9.51
C TYR A 86 -11.55 4.85 10.87
N LEU A 87 -12.38 4.05 11.50
CA LEU A 87 -12.81 4.25 12.88
C LEU A 87 -12.16 3.18 13.76
N TRP A 88 -11.49 3.62 14.81
CA TRP A 88 -10.88 2.77 15.80
C TRP A 88 -11.64 2.86 17.12
N LEU A 89 -12.10 1.72 17.63
CA LEU A 89 -12.86 1.66 18.88
C LEU A 89 -11.98 1.03 19.95
N TYR A 90 -11.89 1.70 21.10
CA TYR A 90 -11.13 1.26 22.25
C TYR A 90 -12.04 1.13 23.46
N ALA A 91 -12.17 -0.08 24.02
CA ALA A 91 -12.90 -0.34 25.25
C ALA A 91 -11.98 -0.29 26.48
N ASP A 92 -10.69 -0.47 26.32
CA ASP A 92 -9.68 -0.44 27.37
C ASP A 92 -9.07 0.95 27.50
N PRO A 93 -9.10 1.56 28.72
CA PRO A 93 -8.54 2.91 28.93
C PRO A 93 -7.04 3.01 28.63
N GLY A 94 -6.25 1.98 28.94
CA GLY A 94 -4.82 1.99 28.69
C GLY A 94 -4.49 1.86 27.18
N LEU A 95 -5.34 1.18 26.41
CA LEU A 95 -5.23 1.18 24.96
C LEU A 95 -5.62 2.54 24.37
N TRP A 96 -6.62 3.19 24.94
CA TRP A 96 -7.03 4.52 24.54
C TRP A 96 -5.93 5.56 24.76
N GLU A 97 -5.28 5.59 25.93
CA GLU A 97 -4.15 6.48 26.21
C GLU A 97 -3.01 6.29 25.20
N ARG A 98 -2.63 5.04 24.94
CA ARG A 98 -1.63 4.73 23.91
C ARG A 98 -2.06 5.16 22.52
N ALA A 99 -3.34 5.08 22.18
CA ALA A 99 -3.86 5.55 20.91
C ALA A 99 -3.73 7.07 20.79
N LEU A 100 -3.98 7.82 21.86
CA LEU A 100 -3.80 9.28 21.90
C LEU A 100 -2.34 9.68 21.69
N GLU A 101 -1.39 8.97 22.31
CA GLU A 101 0.05 9.20 22.06
C GLU A 101 0.42 8.96 20.58
N LYS A 102 -0.07 7.88 19.99
CA LYS A 102 0.18 7.55 18.58
C LYS A 102 -0.47 8.56 17.63
N ARG A 103 -1.66 9.06 17.99
CA ARG A 103 -2.33 10.13 17.26
C ARG A 103 -1.46 11.39 17.16
N ALA A 104 -0.76 11.77 18.22
CA ALA A 104 0.15 12.90 18.19
C ALA A 104 1.25 12.73 17.13
N LEU A 105 1.87 11.55 17.05
CA LEU A 105 2.84 11.20 16.02
C LEU A 105 2.22 11.23 14.62
N GLN A 106 1.04 10.67 14.45
CA GLN A 106 0.33 10.61 13.17
C GLN A 106 -0.02 12.02 12.67
N ASN A 107 -0.49 12.88 13.57
CA ASN A 107 -0.84 14.27 13.23
C ASN A 107 0.40 15.13 12.94
N ALA A 108 1.50 14.90 13.65
CA ALA A 108 2.79 15.54 13.31
C ALA A 108 3.27 15.16 11.90
N ARG A 109 2.76 14.06 11.32
CA ARG A 109 3.01 13.63 9.94
C ARG A 109 1.87 13.95 8.97
N GLY A 110 0.90 14.76 9.43
CA GLY A 110 -0.16 15.30 8.59
C GLY A 110 -1.28 14.32 8.23
N LEU A 111 -1.61 13.36 9.13
CA LEU A 111 -2.72 12.42 8.86
C LEU A 111 -4.09 12.98 9.23
N GLY A 112 -4.19 14.00 10.09
CA GLY A 112 -5.47 14.59 10.50
C GLY A 112 -6.36 13.61 11.28
N VAL A 113 -5.77 12.83 12.19
CA VAL A 113 -6.52 11.86 13.03
C VAL A 113 -7.25 12.59 14.13
N GLU A 114 -8.55 12.46 14.19
CA GLU A 114 -9.42 13.01 15.23
C GLU A 114 -9.55 12.02 16.40
N PRO A 115 -9.89 12.52 17.65
CA PRO A 115 -10.06 11.65 18.82
C PRO A 115 -11.33 10.80 18.71
#